data_1423ed18bc764ddd847bc13ccfa57886
#
_entry.id   1423ed18bc764ddd847bc13ccfa57886
#
_cell.length_a   1.000
_cell.length_b   1.000
_cell.length_c   1.000
_cell.angle_alpha   90.00
_cell.angle_beta   90.00
_cell.angle_gamma   90.00
#
_symmetry.space_group_name_H-M   'P 1'
#
loop_
_entity.id
_entity.type
_entity.pdbx_description
1 polymer ?
#
loop_
_entity_poly.entity_id
_entity_poly.type
_entity_poly.pdbx_seq_one_letter_code
_entity_poly.pdbx_strand_id
1 'polypeptide(L)'
;KDLEENLWVCPSCNKHHRISPRQRFDIIFGKNNYEVLKTPIPQDDPLNWNDAKPYKDRLKAARKKTGMDCGMMVVNTNILNLKITAIASDFDFVGGSIGAAEGEAFLYGIQHAIENEQPFVVFTSGGGMRMMESLISLSQMTRTTLAINELKKNNLPYIVVLTDPTAGGITA
;
A
#
# COMPACT_ATOMS: atom_id res chain seq x y z
N LYS A 1 13.32 -17.34 12.33
CA LYS A 1 13.52 -16.88 13.72
C LYS A 1 14.55 -15.76 13.77
N ASP A 2 15.79 -16.02 13.37
CA ASP A 2 16.90 -15.05 13.47
C ASP A 2 16.66 -13.77 12.61
N LEU A 3 16.05 -13.89 11.41
CA LEU A 3 15.69 -12.74 10.58
C LEU A 3 14.60 -11.89 11.21
N GLU A 4 13.59 -12.50 11.82
CA GLU A 4 12.50 -11.78 12.47
C GLU A 4 13.00 -11.05 13.73
N GLU A 5 13.83 -11.68 14.53
CA GLU A 5 14.46 -11.07 15.71
C GLU A 5 15.39 -9.90 15.33
N ASN A 6 16.02 -9.95 14.13
CA ASN A 6 16.86 -8.89 13.60
C ASN A 6 16.13 -7.97 12.59
N LEU A 7 14.82 -7.77 12.76
CA LEU A 7 13.99 -6.85 11.95
C LEU A 7 14.13 -7.08 10.44
N TRP A 8 14.27 -8.35 10.01
CA TRP A 8 14.44 -8.77 8.62
C TRP A 8 15.75 -8.28 7.96
N VAL A 9 16.74 -7.93 8.75
CA VAL A 9 18.11 -7.69 8.30
C VAL A 9 18.93 -8.95 8.54
N CYS A 10 19.65 -9.42 7.52
CA CYS A 10 20.51 -10.60 7.66
C CYS A 10 21.67 -10.32 8.62
N PRO A 11 21.82 -11.07 9.72
CA PRO A 11 22.90 -10.83 10.69
C PRO A 11 24.30 -11.13 10.13
N SER A 12 24.40 -11.94 9.05
CA SER A 12 25.68 -12.33 8.47
C SER A 12 26.20 -11.35 7.42
N CYS A 13 25.31 -10.71 6.63
CA CYS A 13 25.71 -9.85 5.51
C CYS A 13 25.02 -8.49 5.49
N ASN A 14 24.23 -8.16 6.49
CA ASN A 14 23.45 -6.93 6.63
C ASN A 14 22.47 -6.65 5.47
N LYS A 15 22.12 -7.67 4.68
CA LYS A 15 21.13 -7.53 3.63
C LYS A 15 19.75 -7.29 4.24
N HIS A 16 19.10 -6.20 3.86
CA HIS A 16 17.71 -5.93 4.18
C HIS A 16 16.79 -6.75 3.28
N HIS A 17 15.91 -7.53 3.88
CA HIS A 17 14.89 -8.29 3.16
C HIS A 17 13.64 -7.47 2.95
N ARG A 18 12.90 -7.72 1.85
CA ARG A 18 11.56 -7.18 1.68
C ARG A 18 10.62 -7.77 2.71
N ILE A 19 9.73 -6.94 3.21
CA ILE A 19 8.75 -7.29 4.23
C ILE A 19 7.35 -6.92 3.75
N SER A 20 6.36 -7.69 4.20
CA SER A 20 4.96 -7.39 3.93
C SER A 20 4.47 -6.16 4.70
N PRO A 21 3.34 -5.55 4.31
CA PRO A 21 2.72 -4.47 5.08
C PRO A 21 2.49 -4.83 6.54
N ARG A 22 2.01 -6.03 6.82
CA ARG A 22 1.77 -6.51 8.19
C ARG A 22 3.06 -6.55 9.01
N GLN A 23 4.13 -7.15 8.46
CA GLN A 23 5.43 -7.19 9.12
C GLN A 23 5.97 -5.78 9.39
N ARG A 24 5.79 -4.85 8.44
CA ARG A 24 6.19 -3.45 8.60
C ARG A 24 5.45 -2.78 9.75
N PHE A 25 4.14 -2.93 9.79
CA PHE A 25 3.31 -2.35 10.84
C PHE A 25 3.58 -2.99 12.21
N ASP A 26 3.82 -4.30 12.26
CA ASP A 26 4.23 -5.00 13.48
C ASP A 26 5.54 -4.46 14.04
N ILE A 27 6.52 -4.13 13.16
CA ILE A 27 7.81 -3.57 13.55
C ILE A 27 7.66 -2.14 14.06
N ILE A 28 6.90 -1.30 13.35
CA ILE A 28 6.84 0.15 13.62
C ILE A 28 5.86 0.46 14.75
N PHE A 29 4.70 -0.18 14.74
CA PHE A 29 3.61 0.14 15.66
C PHE A 29 3.45 -0.87 16.80
N GLY A 30 4.04 -2.06 16.64
CA GLY A 30 3.85 -3.20 17.56
C GLY A 30 2.72 -4.12 17.11
N LYS A 31 2.88 -5.41 17.38
CA LYS A 31 1.87 -6.43 17.10
C LYS A 31 0.55 -6.09 17.81
N ASN A 32 -0.55 -6.17 17.06
CA ASN A 32 -1.91 -5.88 17.56
C ASN A 32 -2.15 -4.42 18.03
N ASN A 33 -1.27 -3.49 17.72
CA ASN A 33 -1.41 -2.08 18.09
C ASN A 33 -1.91 -1.20 16.94
N TYR A 34 -2.54 -1.80 15.95
CA TYR A 34 -3.18 -1.12 14.82
C TYR A 34 -4.44 -1.86 14.38
N GLU A 35 -5.39 -1.12 13.87
CA GLU A 35 -6.62 -1.63 13.26
C GLU A 35 -6.48 -1.62 11.74
N VAL A 36 -6.70 -2.76 11.09
CA VAL A 36 -6.73 -2.83 9.63
C VAL A 36 -8.08 -2.36 9.14
N LEU A 37 -8.07 -1.32 8.30
CA LEU A 37 -9.28 -0.74 7.74
C LEU A 37 -9.69 -1.51 6.48
N LYS A 38 -10.98 -1.83 6.39
CA LYS A 38 -11.54 -2.48 5.20
C LYS A 38 -11.75 -1.44 4.10
N THR A 39 -11.03 -1.58 3.01
CA THR A 39 -11.10 -0.67 1.87
C THR A 39 -12.05 -1.16 0.78
N PRO A 40 -12.63 -0.27 -0.05
CA PRO A 40 -13.45 -0.65 -1.18
C PRO A 40 -12.64 -1.45 -2.21
N ILE A 41 -13.23 -2.53 -2.75
CA ILE A 41 -12.63 -3.33 -3.81
C ILE A 41 -13.50 -3.19 -5.06
N PRO A 42 -13.01 -2.52 -6.12
CA PRO A 42 -13.71 -2.42 -7.39
C PRO A 42 -13.74 -3.75 -8.13
N GLN A 43 -14.48 -3.79 -9.24
CA GLN A 43 -14.58 -4.98 -10.09
C GLN A 43 -13.20 -5.43 -10.56
N ASP A 44 -12.92 -6.72 -10.43
CA ASP A 44 -11.71 -7.36 -10.94
C ASP A 44 -11.69 -7.36 -12.47
N ASP A 45 -10.53 -7.01 -13.04
CA ASP A 45 -10.24 -7.14 -14.47
C ASP A 45 -11.37 -6.63 -15.39
N PRO A 46 -11.72 -5.34 -15.32
CA PRO A 46 -12.81 -4.78 -16.11
C PRO A 46 -12.54 -4.80 -17.62
N LEU A 47 -11.27 -4.97 -18.02
CA LEU A 47 -10.85 -5.02 -19.43
C LEU A 47 -10.73 -6.45 -19.97
N ASN A 48 -10.94 -7.48 -19.15
CA ASN A 48 -10.71 -8.88 -19.49
C ASN A 48 -9.31 -9.10 -20.11
N TRP A 49 -8.30 -8.51 -19.46
CA TRP A 49 -6.92 -8.56 -19.94
C TRP A 49 -6.35 -9.99 -19.95
N ASN A 50 -5.74 -10.33 -21.06
CA ASN A 50 -5.04 -11.61 -21.22
C ASN A 50 -3.75 -11.42 -22.04
N ASP A 51 -2.61 -11.85 -21.48
CA ASP A 51 -1.34 -12.00 -22.17
C ASP A 51 -0.90 -13.48 -22.08
N ALA A 52 0.23 -13.79 -21.45
CA ALA A 52 0.65 -15.16 -21.16
C ALA A 52 -0.29 -15.89 -20.16
N LYS A 53 -1.03 -15.14 -19.34
CA LYS A 53 -2.02 -15.63 -18.36
C LYS A 53 -3.12 -14.59 -18.15
N PRO A 54 -4.38 -15.04 -17.95
CA PRO A 54 -5.48 -14.12 -17.61
C PRO A 54 -5.16 -13.29 -16.38
N TYR A 55 -5.48 -12.00 -16.41
CA TYR A 55 -5.21 -11.09 -15.28
C TYR A 55 -5.98 -11.52 -14.01
N LYS A 56 -7.20 -12.02 -14.15
CA LYS A 56 -7.97 -12.60 -13.02
C LYS A 56 -7.21 -13.69 -12.27
N ASP A 57 -6.47 -14.54 -12.99
CA ASP A 57 -5.67 -15.60 -12.38
C ASP A 57 -4.47 -15.04 -11.62
N ARG A 58 -3.87 -13.94 -12.12
CA ARG A 58 -2.80 -13.23 -11.40
C ARG A 58 -3.30 -12.61 -10.11
N LEU A 59 -4.47 -11.97 -10.13
CA LEU A 59 -5.10 -11.41 -8.92
C LEU A 59 -5.40 -12.50 -7.91
N LYS A 60 -6.01 -13.62 -8.35
CA LYS A 60 -6.29 -14.77 -7.48
C LYS A 60 -5.03 -15.35 -6.85
N ALA A 61 -3.95 -15.49 -7.63
CA ALA A 61 -2.65 -15.97 -7.14
C ALA A 61 -2.03 -15.00 -6.13
N ALA A 62 -2.08 -13.68 -6.40
CA ALA A 62 -1.58 -12.65 -5.52
C ALA A 62 -2.32 -12.63 -4.18
N ARG A 63 -3.66 -12.67 -4.19
CA ARG A 63 -4.49 -12.77 -2.99
C ARG A 63 -4.17 -14.02 -2.17
N LYS A 64 -4.01 -15.17 -2.83
CA LYS A 64 -3.62 -16.41 -2.15
C LYS A 64 -2.23 -16.32 -1.51
N LYS A 65 -1.29 -15.64 -2.18
CA LYS A 65 0.09 -15.47 -1.70
C LYS A 65 0.18 -14.52 -0.52
N THR A 66 -0.48 -13.39 -0.60
CA THR A 66 -0.35 -12.29 0.37
C THR A 66 -1.38 -12.32 1.50
N GLY A 67 -2.51 -13.01 1.28
CA GLY A 67 -3.67 -12.96 2.19
C GLY A 67 -4.39 -11.61 2.20
N MET A 68 -4.15 -10.77 1.18
CA MET A 68 -4.73 -9.44 1.05
C MET A 68 -5.66 -9.37 -0.16
N ASP A 69 -6.70 -8.53 -0.09
CA ASP A 69 -7.65 -8.33 -1.20
C ASP A 69 -7.07 -7.46 -2.32
N CYS A 70 -6.17 -6.53 -2.00
CA CYS A 70 -5.41 -5.71 -2.93
C CYS A 70 -3.97 -5.50 -2.45
N GLY A 71 -3.13 -4.86 -3.26
CA GLY A 71 -1.71 -4.63 -2.98
C GLY A 71 -1.40 -3.55 -1.94
N MET A 72 -2.40 -3.02 -1.24
CA MET A 72 -2.22 -2.00 -0.21
C MET A 72 -3.01 -2.35 1.05
N MET A 73 -2.39 -2.13 2.22
CA MET A 73 -3.03 -2.27 3.53
C MET A 73 -3.12 -0.90 4.19
N VAL A 74 -4.34 -0.51 4.56
CA VAL A 74 -4.61 0.73 5.31
C VAL A 74 -4.86 0.39 6.76
N VAL A 75 -4.26 1.15 7.66
CA VAL A 75 -4.43 0.95 9.11
C VAL A 75 -4.66 2.27 9.82
N ASN A 76 -5.42 2.19 10.92
CA ASN A 76 -5.52 3.23 11.94
C ASN A 76 -4.71 2.78 13.16
N THR A 77 -3.88 3.66 13.71
CA THR A 77 -3.01 3.32 14.83
C THR A 77 -2.70 4.53 15.70
N ASN A 78 -2.04 4.30 16.81
CA ASN A 78 -1.56 5.31 17.73
C ASN A 78 -0.06 5.09 17.99
N ILE A 79 0.74 6.11 17.78
CA ILE A 79 2.17 6.12 18.11
C ILE A 79 2.49 7.34 18.98
N LEU A 80 3.10 7.13 20.14
CA LEU A 80 3.44 8.20 21.09
C LEU A 80 2.25 9.14 21.42
N ASN A 81 1.06 8.58 21.59
CA ASN A 81 -0.20 9.28 21.81
C ASN A 81 -0.72 10.12 20.61
N LEU A 82 -0.11 9.97 19.44
CA LEU A 82 -0.59 10.59 18.21
C LEU A 82 -1.32 9.55 17.37
N LYS A 83 -2.59 9.77 17.09
CA LYS A 83 -3.36 8.95 16.16
C LYS A 83 -2.90 9.23 14.72
N ILE A 84 -2.70 8.20 13.93
CA ILE A 84 -2.29 8.30 12.54
C ILE A 84 -3.05 7.31 11.67
N THR A 85 -3.28 7.67 10.43
CA THR A 85 -3.68 6.75 9.38
C THR A 85 -2.44 6.40 8.56
N ALA A 86 -2.15 5.11 8.38
CA ALA A 86 -1.01 4.67 7.61
C ALA A 86 -1.42 3.69 6.51
N ILE A 87 -0.68 3.69 5.40
CA ILE A 87 -0.85 2.75 4.30
C ILE A 87 0.50 2.19 3.89
N ALA A 88 0.55 0.91 3.56
CA ALA A 88 1.74 0.27 3.02
C ALA A 88 1.40 -0.61 1.82
N SER A 89 2.24 -0.55 0.78
CA SER A 89 2.13 -1.41 -0.39
C SER A 89 2.89 -2.72 -0.21
N ASP A 90 2.37 -3.79 -0.81
CA ASP A 90 2.98 -5.12 -0.83
C ASP A 90 3.56 -5.43 -2.22
N PHE A 91 4.89 -5.56 -2.30
CA PHE A 91 5.55 -5.91 -3.55
C PHE A 91 5.16 -7.30 -4.06
N ASP A 92 4.80 -8.22 -3.17
CA ASP A 92 4.36 -9.56 -3.53
C ASP A 92 2.97 -9.60 -4.17
N PHE A 93 2.21 -8.51 -4.08
CA PHE A 93 0.94 -8.34 -4.79
C PHE A 93 1.19 -7.68 -6.16
N VAL A 94 1.32 -8.49 -7.20
CA VAL A 94 1.53 -8.05 -8.60
C VAL A 94 2.67 -7.01 -8.72
N GLY A 95 3.81 -7.25 -8.06
CA GLY A 95 4.97 -6.37 -8.09
C GLY A 95 4.75 -5.01 -7.41
N GLY A 96 3.79 -4.91 -6.49
CA GLY A 96 3.43 -3.65 -5.83
C GLY A 96 2.84 -2.59 -6.78
N SER A 97 2.39 -3.00 -7.97
CA SER A 97 1.84 -2.08 -8.96
C SER A 97 0.47 -1.55 -8.54
N ILE A 98 0.19 -0.29 -8.86
CA ILE A 98 -1.06 0.39 -8.52
C ILE A 98 -2.10 0.13 -9.61
N GLY A 99 -3.20 -0.52 -9.25
CA GLY A 99 -4.42 -0.63 -10.03
C GLY A 99 -5.57 0.14 -9.37
N ALA A 100 -6.80 -0.13 -9.82
CA ALA A 100 -8.00 0.52 -9.30
C ALA A 100 -8.18 0.26 -7.80
N ALA A 101 -7.98 -0.98 -7.33
CA ALA A 101 -8.17 -1.35 -5.94
C ALA A 101 -7.15 -0.65 -5.01
N GLU A 102 -5.91 -0.54 -5.44
CA GLU A 102 -4.89 0.19 -4.69
C GLU A 102 -5.17 1.70 -4.66
N GLY A 103 -5.66 2.26 -5.78
CA GLY A 103 -6.12 3.65 -5.82
C GLY A 103 -7.26 3.91 -4.85
N GLU A 104 -8.29 3.05 -4.83
CA GLU A 104 -9.40 3.14 -3.87
C GLU A 104 -8.91 3.04 -2.41
N ALA A 105 -7.99 2.12 -2.12
CA ALA A 105 -7.41 1.99 -0.79
C ALA A 105 -6.67 3.26 -0.35
N PHE A 106 -5.93 3.90 -1.27
CA PHE A 106 -5.22 5.15 -1.01
C PHE A 106 -6.20 6.31 -0.73
N LEU A 107 -7.23 6.46 -1.57
CA LEU A 107 -8.26 7.48 -1.38
C LEU A 107 -9.00 7.28 -0.06
N TYR A 108 -9.38 6.04 0.23
CA TYR A 108 -10.04 5.69 1.49
C TYR A 108 -9.17 6.06 2.71
N GLY A 109 -7.86 5.76 2.64
CA GLY A 109 -6.91 6.12 3.70
C GLY A 109 -6.82 7.64 3.92
N ILE A 110 -6.78 8.43 2.85
CA ILE A 110 -6.79 9.90 2.94
C ILE A 110 -8.12 10.39 3.50
N GLN A 111 -9.24 9.87 3.04
CA GLN A 111 -10.57 10.25 3.54
C GLN A 111 -10.66 9.97 5.05
N HIS A 112 -10.24 8.78 5.49
CA HIS A 112 -10.20 8.42 6.91
C HIS A 112 -9.29 9.37 7.70
N ALA A 113 -8.12 9.74 7.17
CA ALA A 113 -7.22 10.70 7.81
C ALA A 113 -7.85 12.07 7.98
N ILE A 114 -8.57 12.58 6.96
CA ILE A 114 -9.28 13.87 7.01
C ILE A 114 -10.41 13.82 8.04
N GLU A 115 -11.27 12.80 8.00
CA GLU A 115 -12.42 12.64 8.90
C GLU A 115 -12.03 12.53 10.38
N ASN A 116 -10.83 12.02 10.65
CA ASN A 116 -10.31 11.83 11.99
C ASN A 116 -9.23 12.86 12.40
N GLU A 117 -8.97 13.86 11.55
CA GLU A 117 -7.94 14.90 11.76
C GLU A 117 -6.55 14.31 12.06
N GLN A 118 -6.13 13.31 11.28
CA GLN A 118 -4.90 12.54 11.47
C GLN A 118 -3.87 12.81 10.38
N PRO A 119 -2.56 12.73 10.68
CA PRO A 119 -1.52 12.60 9.66
C PRO A 119 -1.73 11.35 8.82
N PHE A 120 -1.35 11.42 7.53
CA PHE A 120 -1.35 10.29 6.61
C PHE A 120 0.07 9.87 6.28
N VAL A 121 0.43 8.62 6.62
CA VAL A 121 1.78 8.07 6.45
C VAL A 121 1.76 6.94 5.42
N VAL A 122 2.61 7.03 4.40
CA VAL A 122 2.65 6.11 3.27
C VAL A 122 3.99 5.39 3.21
N PHE A 123 3.98 4.06 3.17
CA PHE A 123 5.16 3.24 2.92
C PHE A 123 5.02 2.63 1.53
N THR A 124 5.82 3.12 0.58
CA THR A 124 5.73 2.72 -0.83
C THR A 124 6.63 1.53 -1.14
N SER A 125 6.14 0.58 -1.93
CA SER A 125 6.94 -0.49 -2.52
C SER A 125 6.29 -0.97 -3.81
N GLY A 126 6.93 -0.72 -4.95
CA GLY A 126 6.38 -1.16 -6.24
C GLY A 126 7.02 -0.53 -7.45
N GLY A 127 6.61 -1.02 -8.62
CA GLY A 127 7.15 -0.64 -9.93
C GLY A 127 6.38 0.45 -10.68
N GLY A 128 5.22 0.89 -10.18
CA GLY A 128 4.41 1.91 -10.86
C GLY A 128 2.97 1.48 -11.13
N MET A 129 2.37 2.03 -12.19
CA MET A 129 0.99 1.75 -12.56
C MET A 129 0.83 0.35 -13.17
N ARG A 130 -0.28 -0.32 -12.87
CA ARG A 130 -0.56 -1.69 -13.31
C ARG A 130 -0.97 -1.73 -14.77
N MET A 131 -0.14 -2.34 -15.64
CA MET A 131 -0.36 -2.37 -17.09
C MET A 131 -1.67 -3.07 -17.48
N MET A 132 -2.07 -4.13 -16.78
CA MET A 132 -3.27 -4.90 -17.09
C MET A 132 -4.57 -4.11 -16.93
N GLU A 133 -4.54 -2.99 -16.24
CA GLU A 133 -5.68 -2.10 -16.07
C GLU A 133 -5.60 -0.82 -16.93
N SER A 134 -4.54 -0.67 -17.74
CA SER A 134 -4.39 0.39 -18.75
C SER A 134 -4.71 1.79 -18.20
N LEU A 135 -5.61 2.55 -18.84
CA LEU A 135 -6.00 3.90 -18.43
C LEU A 135 -6.67 3.97 -17.05
N ILE A 136 -7.30 2.89 -16.60
CA ILE A 136 -7.89 2.82 -15.25
C ILE A 136 -6.78 2.95 -14.20
N SER A 137 -5.68 2.24 -14.39
CA SER A 137 -4.50 2.34 -13.54
C SER A 137 -3.85 3.73 -13.63
N LEU A 138 -3.63 4.26 -14.85
CA LEU A 138 -3.04 5.59 -15.03
C LEU A 138 -3.87 6.70 -14.39
N SER A 139 -5.19 6.61 -14.42
CA SER A 139 -6.08 7.59 -13.80
C SER A 139 -5.90 7.68 -12.27
N GLN A 140 -5.37 6.64 -11.63
CA GLN A 140 -5.12 6.67 -10.20
C GLN A 140 -4.08 7.74 -9.80
N MET A 141 -3.13 8.09 -10.68
CA MET A 141 -2.16 9.16 -10.41
C MET A 141 -2.88 10.50 -10.19
N THR A 142 -3.81 10.85 -11.07
CA THR A 142 -4.60 12.07 -10.92
C THR A 142 -5.49 12.04 -9.68
N ARG A 143 -6.16 10.90 -9.42
CA ARG A 143 -7.05 10.73 -8.28
C ARG A 143 -6.29 10.86 -6.95
N THR A 144 -5.15 10.20 -6.81
CA THR A 144 -4.33 10.28 -5.59
C THR A 144 -3.75 11.68 -5.38
N THR A 145 -3.31 12.36 -6.44
CA THR A 145 -2.85 13.75 -6.37
C THR A 145 -3.94 14.70 -5.86
N LEU A 146 -5.17 14.56 -6.37
CA LEU A 146 -6.31 15.36 -5.91
C LEU A 146 -6.62 15.08 -4.43
N ALA A 147 -6.60 13.82 -4.01
CA ALA A 147 -6.83 13.46 -2.62
C ALA A 147 -5.75 14.03 -1.67
N ILE A 148 -4.47 14.01 -2.08
CA ILE A 148 -3.39 14.65 -1.32
C ILE A 148 -3.62 16.17 -1.20
N ASN A 149 -4.12 16.82 -2.26
CA ASN A 149 -4.45 18.24 -2.20
C ASN A 149 -5.56 18.52 -1.19
N GLU A 150 -6.58 17.66 -1.10
CA GLU A 150 -7.62 17.78 -0.07
C GLU A 150 -7.05 17.61 1.35
N LEU A 151 -6.15 16.63 1.56
CA LEU A 151 -5.46 16.46 2.83
C LEU A 151 -4.69 17.73 3.23
N LYS A 152 -3.96 18.34 2.27
CA LYS A 152 -3.23 19.60 2.49
C LYS A 152 -4.14 20.78 2.83
N LYS A 153 -5.31 20.90 2.19
CA LYS A 153 -6.30 21.94 2.51
C LYS A 153 -6.81 21.82 3.95
N ASN A 154 -6.83 20.62 4.50
CA ASN A 154 -7.17 20.37 5.90
C ASN A 154 -5.98 20.54 6.86
N ASN A 155 -4.82 21.05 6.37
CA ASN A 155 -3.59 21.25 7.13
C ASN A 155 -3.07 19.97 7.82
N LEU A 156 -3.32 18.81 7.23
CA LEU A 156 -2.87 17.54 7.78
C LEU A 156 -1.53 17.11 7.13
N PRO A 157 -0.59 16.58 7.93
CA PRO A 157 0.70 16.12 7.42
C PRO A 157 0.56 14.94 6.46
N TYR A 158 1.31 14.99 5.35
CA TYR A 158 1.51 13.89 4.41
C TYR A 158 2.97 13.47 4.44
N ILE A 159 3.23 12.25 4.87
CA ILE A 159 4.58 11.71 5.06
C ILE A 159 4.75 10.46 4.20
N VAL A 160 5.76 10.45 3.33
CA VAL A 160 6.07 9.30 2.47
C VAL A 160 7.42 8.71 2.86
N VAL A 161 7.44 7.40 3.11
CA VAL A 161 8.65 6.61 3.34
C VAL A 161 8.87 5.74 2.11
N LEU A 162 9.89 6.08 1.32
CA LEU A 162 10.30 5.30 0.16
C LEU A 162 11.00 4.03 0.61
N THR A 163 10.51 2.87 0.17
CA THR A 163 11.12 1.58 0.50
C THR A 163 11.55 0.83 -0.77
N ASP A 164 12.24 -0.29 -0.64
CA ASP A 164 12.75 -1.06 -1.77
C ASP A 164 11.73 -2.09 -2.30
N PRO A 165 11.45 -2.04 -3.61
CA PRO A 165 11.76 -1.00 -4.58
C PRO A 165 10.67 0.09 -4.60
N THR A 166 11.05 1.33 -4.89
CA THR A 166 10.10 2.40 -5.22
C THR A 166 10.53 3.02 -6.54
N ALA A 167 9.73 2.84 -7.60
CA ALA A 167 10.08 3.27 -8.95
C ALA A 167 8.85 3.69 -9.76
N GLY A 168 9.08 4.35 -10.90
CA GLY A 168 8.04 4.74 -11.83
C GLY A 168 6.96 5.62 -11.19
N GLY A 169 5.71 5.38 -11.54
CA GLY A 169 4.56 6.18 -11.06
C GLY A 169 4.25 6.12 -9.57
N ILE A 170 4.92 5.25 -8.80
CA ILE A 170 4.79 5.25 -7.34
C ILE A 170 5.58 6.39 -6.70
N THR A 171 6.68 6.83 -7.33
CA THR A 171 7.47 7.97 -6.82
C THR A 171 6.81 9.31 -7.10
N ALA A 172 5.92 9.38 -8.07
CA ALA A 172 5.19 10.58 -8.46
C ALA A 172 3.95 10.82 -7.61
#